data_e4215dd7ce30383f64f06bd55c1d3875
#
_entry.id   e4215dd7ce30383f64f06bd55c1d3875
#
_cell.length_a   1.000
_cell.length_b   1.000
_cell.length_c   1.000
_cell.angle_alpha   90.00
_cell.angle_beta   90.00
_cell.angle_gamma   90.00
#
_symmetry.space_group_name_H-M   'P 1'
#
loop_
_entity.id
_entity.type
_entity.pdbx_description
1 polymer ?
#
loop_
_entity_poly.entity_id
_entity_poly.type
_entity_poly.pdbx_seq_one_letter_code
_entity_poly.pdbx_strand_id
1 'polypeptide(L)'
;DLHKEYRRQRQMCIRDRAGLAILDSLLSCKVADNLTNTRHSSDRETFGQGMANMAAGLFGGVTTATATMRTVANIKFGAKTPLASIVHGLTLLAILLGLGSLVALIPTACLAAILFKVGVEIMDYRILPFLKKLPLTDLFVFGIVLFVTVFEDLMVAITIGIIFAIISRRNEIIDNVKTKPRNSVSGLAGTEFEPKDSDSHMLDELPIRVLKPIGPLFFGSVEPMIESYIRTKEHELLIVDLTKVSMIDLTGAFALEDLIKNSIKKNTEILITNINPKIERILQDLDFDRNVGVSNFHVSKKTIMPILEKRYDFLSRSQL
;
A
#
# COMPACT_ATOMS: atom_id res chain seq x y z
N ASP A 1 16.45 44.76 2.21
CA ASP A 1 16.68 43.32 2.51
C ASP A 1 15.52 42.64 3.31
N LEU A 2 14.84 43.34 4.19
CA LEU A 2 13.67 42.86 4.92
C LEU A 2 12.56 42.28 4.00
N HIS A 3 12.32 42.92 2.84
CA HIS A 3 11.34 42.44 1.86
C HIS A 3 11.75 41.12 1.20
N LYS A 4 13.04 40.83 1.05
CA LYS A 4 13.54 39.56 0.50
C LYS A 4 13.46 38.44 1.53
N GLU A 5 13.71 38.73 2.81
CA GLU A 5 13.55 37.77 3.92
C GLU A 5 12.10 37.39 4.14
N TYR A 6 11.20 38.37 4.16
CA TYR A 6 9.75 38.14 4.26
C TYR A 6 9.21 37.27 3.09
N ARG A 7 9.72 37.52 1.89
CA ARG A 7 9.35 36.73 0.71
C ARG A 7 9.88 35.30 0.79
N ARG A 8 11.10 35.08 1.29
CA ARG A 8 11.69 33.77 1.52
C ARG A 8 10.94 32.98 2.60
N GLN A 9 10.63 33.60 3.73
CA GLN A 9 9.82 32.97 4.80
C GLN A 9 8.43 32.60 4.29
N ARG A 10 7.79 33.46 3.54
CA ARG A 10 6.47 33.18 2.96
C ARG A 10 6.50 32.02 1.98
N GLN A 11 7.54 31.92 1.15
CA GLN A 11 7.71 30.80 0.23
C GLN A 11 8.05 29.50 0.93
N MET A 12 8.83 29.50 2.01
CA MET A 12 9.07 28.34 2.84
C MET A 12 7.76 27.84 3.47
N CYS A 13 7.00 28.71 4.13
CA CYS A 13 5.71 28.32 4.73
C CYS A 13 4.71 27.75 3.69
N ILE A 14 4.68 28.28 2.48
CA ILE A 14 3.79 27.74 1.42
C ILE A 14 4.23 26.33 0.99
N ARG A 15 5.53 26.11 0.80
CA ARG A 15 6.08 24.81 0.42
C ARG A 15 5.81 23.75 1.50
N ASP A 16 6.06 24.09 2.75
CA ASP A 16 5.89 23.18 3.88
C ASP A 16 4.41 22.80 4.05
N ARG A 17 3.51 23.76 3.96
CA ARG A 17 2.06 23.50 4.04
C ARG A 17 1.57 22.68 2.84
N ALA A 18 2.05 22.95 1.64
CA ALA A 18 1.69 22.15 0.47
C ALA A 18 2.22 20.72 0.59
N GLY A 19 3.47 20.57 1.04
CA GLY A 19 4.06 19.25 1.28
C GLY A 19 3.30 18.45 2.34
N LEU A 20 2.96 19.07 3.46
CA LEU A 20 2.16 18.44 4.51
C LEU A 20 0.77 18.03 4.00
N ALA A 21 0.09 18.91 3.27
CA ALA A 21 -1.24 18.61 2.74
C ALA A 21 -1.21 17.42 1.76
N ILE A 22 -0.20 17.34 0.91
CA ILE A 22 -0.02 16.21 -0.03
C ILE A 22 0.28 14.92 0.73
N LEU A 23 1.22 14.95 1.67
CA LEU A 23 1.60 13.77 2.45
C LEU A 23 0.43 13.23 3.26
N ASP A 24 -0.29 14.10 3.97
CA ASP A 24 -1.44 13.72 4.79
C ASP A 24 -2.59 13.16 3.93
N SER A 25 -2.85 13.78 2.78
CA SER A 25 -3.86 13.29 1.84
C SER A 25 -3.50 11.93 1.26
N LEU A 26 -2.26 11.72 0.81
CA LEU A 26 -1.83 10.45 0.25
C LEU A 26 -1.76 9.35 1.32
N LEU A 27 -1.36 9.67 2.54
CA LEU A 27 -1.39 8.74 3.67
C LEU A 27 -2.84 8.32 3.98
N SER A 28 -3.77 9.27 4.00
CA SER A 28 -5.19 9.00 4.21
C SER A 28 -5.77 8.11 3.13
N CYS A 29 -5.42 8.35 1.86
CA CYS A 29 -5.82 7.50 0.74
C CYS A 29 -5.26 6.09 0.86
N LYS A 30 -4.00 5.94 1.28
CA LYS A 30 -3.38 4.63 1.50
C LYS A 30 -4.08 3.84 2.60
N VAL A 31 -4.43 4.49 3.71
CA VAL A 31 -5.21 3.86 4.79
C VAL A 31 -6.61 3.46 4.30
N ALA A 32 -7.27 4.32 3.51
CA ALA A 32 -8.57 4.03 2.92
C ALA A 32 -8.50 2.81 1.98
N ASP A 33 -7.50 2.76 1.10
CA ASP A 33 -7.27 1.63 0.19
C ASP A 33 -7.13 0.30 0.94
N ASN A 34 -6.34 0.31 2.02
CA ASN A 34 -6.15 -0.89 2.84
C ASN A 34 -7.44 -1.37 3.52
N LEU A 35 -8.32 -0.44 3.91
CA LEU A 35 -9.60 -0.79 4.55
C LEU A 35 -10.67 -1.25 3.55
N THR A 36 -10.67 -0.68 2.35
CA THR A 36 -11.71 -0.94 1.33
C THR A 36 -11.28 -1.94 0.26
N ASN A 37 -10.01 -2.34 0.25
CA ASN A 37 -9.39 -3.12 -0.82
C ASN A 37 -9.55 -2.48 -2.21
N THR A 38 -9.56 -1.15 -2.26
CA THR A 38 -9.56 -0.37 -3.49
C THR A 38 -8.19 0.26 -3.74
N ARG A 39 -8.05 0.96 -4.85
CA ARG A 39 -6.83 1.69 -5.19
C ARG A 39 -7.17 3.09 -5.65
N HIS A 40 -6.51 4.07 -5.06
CA HIS A 40 -6.59 5.44 -5.50
C HIS A 40 -5.51 5.74 -6.57
N SER A 41 -5.70 6.84 -7.30
CA SER A 41 -4.67 7.42 -8.17
C SER A 41 -4.05 8.61 -7.46
N SER A 42 -2.79 8.48 -7.05
CA SER A 42 -2.07 9.52 -6.29
C SER A 42 -2.01 10.86 -7.04
N ASP A 43 -1.80 10.82 -8.36
CA ASP A 43 -1.74 12.02 -9.20
C ASP A 43 -3.10 12.74 -9.25
N ARG A 44 -4.17 11.97 -9.43
CA ARG A 44 -5.54 12.51 -9.48
C ARG A 44 -5.96 13.11 -8.14
N GLU A 45 -5.61 12.46 -7.04
CA GLU A 45 -5.90 12.95 -5.69
C GLU A 45 -5.13 14.23 -5.39
N THR A 46 -3.83 14.26 -5.68
CA THR A 46 -2.98 15.44 -5.47
C THR A 46 -3.48 16.63 -6.30
N PHE A 47 -3.87 16.38 -7.56
CA PHE A 47 -4.44 17.42 -8.42
C PHE A 47 -5.79 17.93 -7.87
N GLY A 48 -6.66 17.01 -7.46
CA GLY A 48 -7.96 17.34 -6.86
C GLY A 48 -7.82 18.17 -5.58
N GLN A 49 -6.91 17.81 -4.70
CA GLN A 49 -6.61 18.54 -3.48
C GLN A 49 -6.06 19.95 -3.77
N GLY A 50 -5.19 20.06 -4.77
CA GLY A 50 -4.67 21.34 -5.23
C GLY A 50 -5.79 22.27 -5.75
N MET A 51 -6.69 21.75 -6.59
CA MET A 51 -7.85 22.49 -7.11
C MET A 51 -8.81 22.92 -5.99
N ALA A 52 -9.08 22.03 -5.03
CA ALA A 52 -9.94 22.34 -3.88
C ALA A 52 -9.35 23.48 -3.02
N ASN A 53 -8.04 23.45 -2.77
CA ASN A 53 -7.34 24.50 -2.02
C ASN A 53 -7.26 25.82 -2.77
N MET A 54 -7.12 25.79 -4.09
CA MET A 54 -7.23 26.99 -4.92
C MET A 54 -8.62 27.63 -4.83
N ALA A 55 -9.67 26.80 -4.95
CA ALA A 55 -11.05 27.29 -4.81
C ALA A 55 -11.29 27.85 -3.40
N ALA A 56 -10.87 27.15 -2.33
CA ALA A 56 -10.98 27.64 -0.96
C ALA A 56 -10.28 29.01 -0.80
N GLY A 57 -9.07 29.17 -1.35
CA GLY A 57 -8.33 30.42 -1.32
C GLY A 57 -9.02 31.59 -2.00
N LEU A 58 -9.73 31.36 -3.12
CA LEU A 58 -10.53 32.37 -3.80
C LEU A 58 -11.72 32.89 -2.96
N PHE A 59 -12.27 32.04 -2.13
CA PHE A 59 -13.37 32.40 -1.21
C PHE A 59 -12.86 32.82 0.19
N GLY A 60 -11.56 33.05 0.37
CA GLY A 60 -10.98 33.46 1.64
C GLY A 60 -10.89 32.35 2.69
N GLY A 61 -11.03 31.10 2.28
CA GLY A 61 -10.88 29.93 3.14
C GLY A 61 -9.41 29.60 3.45
N VAL A 62 -9.20 28.76 4.46
CA VAL A 62 -7.88 28.20 4.81
C VAL A 62 -7.60 26.92 4.01
N THR A 63 -6.32 26.67 3.80
CA THR A 63 -5.88 25.40 3.17
C THR A 63 -6.28 24.19 4.01
N THR A 64 -6.73 23.15 3.35
CA THR A 64 -7.18 21.91 3.96
C THR A 64 -6.44 20.71 3.42
N ALA A 65 -6.41 19.63 4.19
CA ALA A 65 -5.90 18.33 3.78
C ALA A 65 -6.92 17.24 4.16
N THR A 66 -6.76 16.07 3.58
CA THR A 66 -7.60 14.92 3.94
C THR A 66 -7.26 14.43 5.34
N ALA A 67 -8.27 14.21 6.18
CA ALA A 67 -8.04 13.76 7.54
C ALA A 67 -8.24 12.24 7.64
N THR A 68 -7.15 11.51 7.90
CA THR A 68 -7.12 10.05 8.01
C THR A 68 -8.16 9.51 8.98
N MET A 69 -8.28 10.09 10.18
CA MET A 69 -9.22 9.64 11.19
C MET A 69 -10.67 9.70 10.73
N ARG A 70 -11.07 10.81 10.09
CA ARG A 70 -12.44 10.98 9.57
C ARG A 70 -12.72 10.04 8.40
N THR A 71 -11.74 9.81 7.55
CA THR A 71 -11.84 8.87 6.44
C THR A 71 -12.05 7.44 6.94
N VAL A 72 -11.25 7.00 7.92
CA VAL A 72 -11.40 5.68 8.56
C VAL A 72 -12.76 5.52 9.21
N ALA A 73 -13.21 6.52 9.97
CA ALA A 73 -14.53 6.50 10.60
C ALA A 73 -15.64 6.37 9.55
N ASN A 74 -15.61 7.18 8.49
CA ASN A 74 -16.60 7.11 7.41
C ASN A 74 -16.67 5.73 6.77
N ILE A 75 -15.52 5.12 6.46
CA ILE A 75 -15.45 3.78 5.85
C ILE A 75 -16.04 2.73 6.81
N LYS A 76 -15.68 2.79 8.09
CA LYS A 76 -16.22 1.86 9.11
C LYS A 76 -17.73 1.99 9.30
N PHE A 77 -18.28 3.19 9.13
CA PHE A 77 -19.73 3.44 9.12
C PHE A 77 -20.42 3.10 7.79
N GLY A 78 -19.67 2.55 6.81
CA GLY A 78 -20.21 2.04 5.55
C GLY A 78 -20.29 3.04 4.42
N ALA A 79 -19.56 4.15 4.47
CA ALA A 79 -19.49 5.10 3.36
C ALA A 79 -18.81 4.46 2.13
N LYS A 80 -19.48 4.55 0.98
CA LYS A 80 -19.02 4.00 -0.31
C LYS A 80 -18.87 5.05 -1.42
N THR A 81 -19.28 6.28 -1.15
CA THR A 81 -19.33 7.35 -2.15
C THR A 81 -18.78 8.66 -1.58
N PRO A 82 -18.35 9.61 -2.44
CA PRO A 82 -17.89 10.93 -2.00
C PRO A 82 -19.01 11.80 -1.40
N LEU A 83 -20.25 11.34 -1.40
CA LEU A 83 -21.38 12.06 -0.85
C LEU A 83 -21.19 12.42 0.64
N ALA A 84 -20.53 11.55 1.40
CA ALA A 84 -20.20 11.81 2.80
C ALA A 84 -19.36 13.09 2.98
N SER A 85 -18.40 13.33 2.09
CA SER A 85 -17.55 14.54 2.12
C SER A 85 -18.36 15.80 1.77
N ILE A 86 -19.28 15.70 0.80
CA ILE A 86 -20.16 16.81 0.41
C ILE A 86 -21.08 17.18 1.56
N VAL A 87 -21.74 16.19 2.18
CA VAL A 87 -22.61 16.41 3.35
C VAL A 87 -21.83 17.01 4.52
N HIS A 88 -20.60 16.53 4.75
CA HIS A 88 -19.73 17.10 5.78
C HIS A 88 -19.45 18.60 5.53
N GLY A 89 -19.08 18.96 4.30
CA GLY A 89 -18.85 20.35 3.92
C GLY A 89 -20.09 21.23 4.08
N LEU A 90 -21.26 20.74 3.65
CA LEU A 90 -22.53 21.45 3.82
C LEU A 90 -22.91 21.61 5.29
N THR A 91 -22.67 20.59 6.12
CA THR A 91 -22.93 20.66 7.56
C THR A 91 -22.04 21.72 8.22
N LEU A 92 -20.75 21.77 7.90
CA LEU A 92 -19.85 22.80 8.40
C LEU A 92 -20.29 24.21 7.96
N LEU A 93 -20.73 24.36 6.72
CA LEU A 93 -21.26 25.62 6.22
C LEU A 93 -22.52 26.04 6.99
N ALA A 94 -23.45 25.11 7.24
CA ALA A 94 -24.65 25.37 8.01
C ALA A 94 -24.34 25.78 9.46
N ILE A 95 -23.33 25.14 10.08
CA ILE A 95 -22.84 25.50 11.42
C ILE A 95 -22.30 26.93 11.40
N LEU A 96 -21.51 27.28 10.40
CA LEU A 96 -20.95 28.63 10.27
C LEU A 96 -22.05 29.70 10.07
N LEU A 97 -23.10 29.38 9.31
CA LEU A 97 -24.19 30.30 8.98
C LEU A 97 -25.20 30.51 10.11
N GLY A 98 -25.25 29.68 11.15
CA GLY A 98 -26.18 29.91 12.25
C GLY A 98 -26.41 28.76 13.22
N LEU A 99 -25.95 27.55 12.92
CA LEU A 99 -26.13 26.39 13.80
C LEU A 99 -25.03 26.31 14.90
N GLY A 100 -24.13 27.27 15.00
CA GLY A 100 -23.01 27.26 15.95
C GLY A 100 -23.47 27.18 17.41
N SER A 101 -24.61 27.77 17.76
CA SER A 101 -25.21 27.70 19.11
C SER A 101 -25.61 26.27 19.51
N LEU A 102 -26.06 25.45 18.56
CA LEU A 102 -26.40 24.05 18.81
C LEU A 102 -25.16 23.20 19.03
N VAL A 103 -24.08 23.45 18.27
CA VAL A 103 -22.81 22.72 18.42
C VAL A 103 -22.11 23.07 19.75
N ALA A 104 -22.29 24.31 20.26
CA ALA A 104 -21.74 24.73 21.54
C ALA A 104 -22.29 23.93 22.73
N LEU A 105 -23.44 23.24 22.56
CA LEU A 105 -24.02 22.37 23.59
C LEU A 105 -23.29 21.01 23.69
N ILE A 106 -22.44 20.65 22.74
CA ILE A 106 -21.70 19.37 22.74
C ILE A 106 -20.56 19.46 23.77
N PRO A 107 -20.56 18.60 24.81
CA PRO A 107 -19.47 18.61 25.80
C PRO A 107 -18.13 18.25 25.12
N THR A 108 -17.08 18.98 25.46
CA THR A 108 -15.70 18.70 24.95
C THR A 108 -15.22 17.30 25.33
N ALA A 109 -15.71 16.74 26.43
CA ALA A 109 -15.43 15.38 26.86
C ALA A 109 -15.90 14.31 25.83
N CYS A 110 -17.07 14.54 25.19
CA CYS A 110 -17.55 13.65 24.13
C CYS A 110 -16.62 13.66 22.91
N LEU A 111 -16.14 14.85 22.52
CA LEU A 111 -15.20 14.97 21.40
C LEU A 111 -13.86 14.31 21.72
N ALA A 112 -13.36 14.50 22.95
CA ALA A 112 -12.13 13.85 23.40
C ALA A 112 -12.26 12.32 23.41
N ALA A 113 -13.37 11.77 23.88
CA ALA A 113 -13.62 10.33 23.91
C ALA A 113 -13.67 9.73 22.50
N ILE A 114 -14.31 10.42 21.54
CA ILE A 114 -14.36 9.99 20.14
C ILE A 114 -12.95 9.99 19.53
N LEU A 115 -12.18 11.06 19.73
CA LEU A 115 -10.81 11.16 19.22
C LEU A 115 -9.90 10.10 19.82
N PHE A 116 -10.00 9.82 21.10
CA PHE A 116 -9.25 8.77 21.78
C PHE A 116 -9.57 7.39 21.19
N LYS A 117 -10.85 7.07 21.04
CA LYS A 117 -11.30 5.80 20.45
C LYS A 117 -10.75 5.64 19.03
N VAL A 118 -10.90 6.66 18.20
CA VAL A 118 -10.41 6.61 16.81
C VAL A 118 -8.88 6.49 16.77
N GLY A 119 -8.15 7.18 17.67
CA GLY A 119 -6.70 7.06 17.79
C GLY A 119 -6.25 5.63 18.09
N VAL A 120 -6.93 4.95 19.01
CA VAL A 120 -6.66 3.53 19.33
C VAL A 120 -7.00 2.61 18.14
N GLU A 121 -8.08 2.87 17.40
CA GLU A 121 -8.50 2.05 16.28
C GLU A 121 -7.62 2.19 15.03
N ILE A 122 -6.86 3.28 14.90
CA ILE A 122 -5.95 3.51 13.76
C ILE A 122 -4.61 2.80 13.95
N MET A 123 -4.23 2.47 15.18
CA MET A 123 -2.96 1.77 15.43
C MET A 123 -2.95 0.42 14.70
N ASP A 124 -1.92 0.20 13.88
CA ASP A 124 -1.70 -1.09 13.22
C ASP A 124 -1.00 -2.06 14.19
N TYR A 125 -1.82 -2.85 14.90
CA TYR A 125 -1.34 -3.83 15.86
C TYR A 125 -0.53 -4.97 15.22
N ARG A 126 -0.56 -5.12 13.90
CA ARG A 126 0.21 -6.14 13.17
C ARG A 126 1.72 -5.95 13.32
N ILE A 127 2.18 -4.72 13.57
CA ILE A 127 3.59 -4.40 13.75
C ILE A 127 4.12 -4.87 15.11
N LEU A 128 3.29 -4.91 16.15
CA LEU A 128 3.73 -5.22 17.53
C LEU A 128 4.47 -6.56 17.70
N PRO A 129 4.00 -7.69 17.13
CA PRO A 129 4.72 -8.96 17.21
C PRO A 129 6.08 -8.92 16.53
N PHE A 130 6.23 -8.10 15.49
CA PHE A 130 7.44 -8.01 14.67
C PHE A 130 8.49 -7.08 15.25
N LEU A 131 8.12 -6.13 16.13
CA LEU A 131 9.09 -5.25 16.80
C LEU A 131 10.22 -6.01 17.48
N LYS A 132 9.93 -7.20 18.03
CA LYS A 132 10.94 -8.07 18.66
C LYS A 132 11.85 -8.80 17.66
N LYS A 133 11.44 -8.88 16.38
CA LYS A 133 12.16 -9.60 15.31
C LYS A 133 12.90 -8.64 14.36
N LEU A 134 12.66 -7.33 14.48
CA LEU A 134 13.33 -6.32 13.67
C LEU A 134 14.82 -6.22 14.03
N PRO A 135 15.69 -5.99 13.03
CA PRO A 135 17.07 -5.63 13.27
C PRO A 135 17.14 -4.41 14.20
N LEU A 136 18.12 -4.39 15.11
CA LEU A 136 18.29 -3.26 16.05
C LEU A 136 18.39 -1.91 15.34
N THR A 137 18.97 -1.88 14.13
CA THR A 137 19.08 -0.68 13.32
C THR A 137 17.70 -0.13 12.92
N ASP A 138 16.80 -1.00 12.43
CA ASP A 138 15.46 -0.58 12.00
C ASP A 138 14.60 -0.19 13.20
N LEU A 139 14.76 -0.88 14.33
CA LEU A 139 14.10 -0.54 15.59
C LEU A 139 14.54 0.83 16.11
N PHE A 140 15.84 1.15 16.00
CA PHE A 140 16.40 2.44 16.38
C PHE A 140 15.86 3.57 15.49
N VAL A 141 15.83 3.36 14.17
CA VAL A 141 15.26 4.33 13.22
C VAL A 141 13.77 4.55 13.52
N PHE A 142 13.02 3.48 13.73
CA PHE A 142 11.60 3.56 14.11
C PHE A 142 11.41 4.38 15.38
N GLY A 143 12.22 4.13 16.42
CA GLY A 143 12.17 4.86 17.68
C GLY A 143 12.47 6.35 17.52
N ILE A 144 13.51 6.71 16.74
CA ILE A 144 13.86 8.11 16.47
C ILE A 144 12.73 8.81 15.70
N VAL A 145 12.23 8.20 14.64
CA VAL A 145 11.15 8.79 13.84
C VAL A 145 9.90 8.99 14.69
N LEU A 146 9.54 8.01 15.52
CA LEU A 146 8.41 8.11 16.44
C LEU A 146 8.62 9.26 17.44
N PHE A 147 9.80 9.34 18.04
CA PHE A 147 10.14 10.40 19.01
C PHE A 147 10.04 11.79 18.36
N VAL A 148 10.67 11.96 17.19
CA VAL A 148 10.62 13.24 16.47
C VAL A 148 9.20 13.60 16.04
N THR A 149 8.37 12.62 15.63
CA THR A 149 6.97 12.87 15.26
C THR A 149 6.15 13.41 16.44
N VAL A 150 6.45 12.97 17.66
CA VAL A 150 5.70 13.37 18.85
C VAL A 150 6.15 14.74 19.38
N PHE A 151 7.45 15.05 19.30
CA PHE A 151 8.03 16.25 19.94
C PHE A 151 8.30 17.40 18.98
N GLU A 152 8.45 17.12 17.70
CA GLU A 152 8.70 18.11 16.65
C GLU A 152 7.56 18.10 15.63
N ASP A 153 7.87 18.08 14.34
CA ASP A 153 6.91 18.09 13.25
C ASP A 153 7.03 16.81 12.40
N LEU A 154 5.90 16.36 11.86
CA LEU A 154 5.81 15.20 10.96
C LEU A 154 6.77 15.34 9.75
N MET A 155 6.94 16.55 9.19
CA MET A 155 7.87 16.77 8.09
C MET A 155 9.32 16.52 8.47
N VAL A 156 9.73 16.98 9.65
CA VAL A 156 11.07 16.76 10.18
C VAL A 156 11.29 15.26 10.42
N ALA A 157 10.30 14.58 11.00
CA ALA A 157 10.37 13.15 11.24
C ALA A 157 10.52 12.34 9.95
N ILE A 158 9.73 12.64 8.91
CA ILE A 158 9.81 11.97 7.61
C ILE A 158 11.18 12.25 6.96
N THR A 159 11.65 13.49 6.99
CA THR A 159 12.95 13.86 6.41
C THR A 159 14.09 13.09 7.08
N ILE A 160 14.10 13.02 8.41
CA ILE A 160 15.07 12.25 9.19
C ILE A 160 14.96 10.77 8.86
N GLY A 161 13.75 10.22 8.78
CA GLY A 161 13.51 8.83 8.43
C GLY A 161 14.05 8.47 7.05
N ILE A 162 13.83 9.32 6.04
CA ILE A 162 14.36 9.13 4.68
C ILE A 162 15.89 9.18 4.67
N ILE A 163 16.50 10.17 5.34
CA ILE A 163 17.96 10.29 5.40
C ILE A 163 18.58 9.04 6.05
N PHE A 164 18.01 8.58 7.18
CA PHE A 164 18.47 7.36 7.84
C PHE A 164 18.29 6.11 6.98
N ALA A 165 17.14 5.97 6.29
CA ALA A 165 16.90 4.87 5.38
C ALA A 165 17.90 4.82 4.23
N ILE A 166 18.24 5.98 3.65
CA ILE A 166 19.26 6.09 2.59
C ILE A 166 20.63 5.71 3.12
N ILE A 167 21.02 6.19 4.30
CA ILE A 167 22.33 5.91 4.91
C ILE A 167 22.45 4.43 5.28
N SER A 168 21.42 3.89 5.95
CA SER A 168 21.42 2.50 6.44
C SER A 168 21.44 1.48 5.30
N ARG A 169 20.76 1.78 4.18
CA ARG A 169 20.62 0.87 3.02
C ARG A 169 21.46 1.30 1.81
N ARG A 170 22.43 2.19 2.00
CA ARG A 170 23.21 2.76 0.90
C ARG A 170 23.81 1.70 -0.03
N ASN A 171 24.39 0.63 0.51
CA ASN A 171 25.01 -0.41 -0.29
C ASN A 171 23.96 -1.24 -1.06
N GLU A 172 22.82 -1.52 -0.46
CA GLU A 172 21.71 -2.22 -1.09
C GLU A 172 21.05 -1.36 -2.17
N ILE A 173 20.90 -0.06 -1.95
CA ILE A 173 20.34 0.88 -2.93
C ILE A 173 21.25 1.00 -4.15
N ILE A 174 22.57 1.08 -3.97
CA ILE A 174 23.52 1.21 -5.09
C ILE A 174 23.51 -0.04 -5.98
N ASP A 175 23.46 -1.23 -5.39
CA ASP A 175 23.38 -2.48 -6.16
C ASP A 175 22.02 -2.65 -6.86
N ASN A 176 20.95 -2.14 -6.27
CA ASN A 176 19.58 -2.28 -6.78
C ASN A 176 19.19 -1.19 -7.80
N VAL A 177 19.83 0.00 -7.78
CA VAL A 177 19.61 1.05 -8.82
C VAL A 177 20.05 0.56 -10.21
N LYS A 178 20.98 -0.40 -10.28
CA LYS A 178 21.37 -1.04 -11.55
C LYS A 178 20.31 -2.00 -12.08
N THR A 179 19.42 -2.50 -11.25
CA THR A 179 18.35 -3.43 -11.64
C THR A 179 17.02 -2.69 -11.52
N LYS A 180 16.52 -2.11 -12.62
CA LYS A 180 15.17 -1.52 -12.61
C LYS A 180 14.18 -2.59 -12.15
N PRO A 181 13.38 -2.36 -11.09
CA PRO A 181 12.35 -3.29 -10.69
C PRO A 181 11.39 -3.46 -11.87
N ARG A 182 11.36 -4.63 -12.44
CA ARG A 182 10.46 -5.00 -13.52
C ARG A 182 9.52 -6.07 -13.00
N ASN A 183 8.35 -5.64 -12.64
CA ASN A 183 7.30 -6.58 -12.22
C ASN A 183 6.63 -7.09 -13.48
N SER A 184 6.64 -8.40 -13.71
CA SER A 184 5.89 -9.01 -14.77
C SER A 184 4.80 -9.89 -14.20
N VAL A 185 3.57 -9.57 -14.53
CA VAL A 185 2.45 -10.50 -14.47
C VAL A 185 2.19 -10.93 -15.90
N SER A 186 2.31 -12.21 -16.16
CA SER A 186 2.16 -12.79 -17.49
C SER A 186 1.24 -14.00 -17.44
N GLY A 187 0.77 -14.46 -18.61
CA GLY A 187 0.26 -15.80 -18.79
C GLY A 187 1.39 -16.83 -18.60
N LEU A 188 1.11 -18.07 -18.94
CA LEU A 188 2.09 -19.16 -18.89
C LEU A 188 3.08 -19.08 -20.05
N ALA A 189 2.68 -18.50 -21.19
CA ALA A 189 3.50 -18.40 -22.39
C ALA A 189 4.82 -17.63 -22.12
N GLY A 190 5.95 -18.19 -22.54
CA GLY A 190 7.28 -17.61 -22.34
C GLY A 190 7.79 -17.69 -20.90
N THR A 191 7.15 -18.42 -20.03
CA THR A 191 7.60 -18.63 -18.63
C THR A 191 8.30 -19.99 -18.49
N GLU A 192 9.00 -20.18 -17.37
CA GLU A 192 9.62 -21.47 -17.02
C GLU A 192 8.59 -22.58 -16.76
N PHE A 193 7.31 -22.23 -16.65
CA PHE A 193 6.19 -23.11 -16.38
C PHE A 193 5.41 -23.48 -17.63
N GLU A 194 5.91 -23.11 -18.80
CA GLU A 194 5.31 -23.47 -20.06
C GLU A 194 5.41 -25.00 -20.29
N PRO A 195 4.28 -25.70 -20.52
CA PRO A 195 4.31 -27.12 -20.88
C PRO A 195 5.02 -27.35 -22.21
N LYS A 196 5.70 -28.48 -22.33
CA LYS A 196 6.35 -28.87 -23.61
C LYS A 196 5.26 -29.17 -24.65
N ASP A 197 5.50 -28.70 -25.88
CA ASP A 197 4.59 -28.90 -27.01
C ASP A 197 3.22 -28.20 -26.89
N SER A 198 3.13 -27.12 -26.14
CA SER A 198 1.91 -26.33 -25.98
C SER A 198 1.81 -25.21 -27.02
N ASP A 199 0.58 -24.91 -27.45
CA ASP A 199 0.29 -23.76 -28.30
C ASP A 199 0.20 -22.50 -27.45
N SER A 200 1.00 -21.48 -27.78
CA SER A 200 1.05 -20.20 -27.02
C SER A 200 -0.32 -19.49 -26.97
N HIS A 201 -1.13 -19.66 -28.00
CA HIS A 201 -2.50 -19.08 -28.03
C HIS A 201 -3.42 -19.71 -26.97
N MET A 202 -3.36 -21.02 -26.83
CA MET A 202 -4.12 -21.75 -25.80
C MET A 202 -3.64 -21.45 -24.39
N LEU A 203 -2.34 -21.21 -24.20
CA LEU A 203 -1.77 -20.89 -22.90
C LEU A 203 -2.26 -19.54 -22.36
N ASP A 204 -2.53 -18.56 -23.23
CA ASP A 204 -3.04 -17.24 -22.82
C ASP A 204 -4.52 -17.28 -22.43
N GLU A 205 -5.28 -18.28 -22.88
CA GLU A 205 -6.67 -18.52 -22.51
C GLU A 205 -6.83 -19.21 -21.16
N LEU A 206 -5.78 -19.89 -20.69
CA LEU A 206 -5.81 -20.53 -19.37
C LEU A 206 -6.03 -19.48 -18.27
N PRO A 207 -6.95 -19.76 -17.30
CA PRO A 207 -7.17 -18.89 -16.16
C PRO A 207 -6.04 -19.01 -15.13
N ILE A 208 -4.79 -18.96 -15.63
CA ILE A 208 -3.55 -19.08 -14.85
C ILE A 208 -2.71 -17.83 -15.06
N ARG A 209 -2.15 -17.30 -13.98
CA ARG A 209 -1.23 -16.16 -14.04
C ARG A 209 0.03 -16.46 -13.25
N VAL A 210 1.14 -15.93 -13.76
CA VAL A 210 2.46 -16.02 -13.13
C VAL A 210 2.87 -14.62 -12.71
N LEU A 211 3.05 -14.41 -11.41
CA LEU A 211 3.60 -13.20 -10.83
C LEU A 211 5.09 -13.44 -10.57
N LYS A 212 5.94 -12.74 -11.31
CA LYS A 212 7.40 -12.84 -11.20
C LYS A 212 8.02 -11.50 -10.85
N PRO A 213 8.09 -11.13 -9.57
CA PRO A 213 8.77 -9.92 -9.13
C PRO A 213 10.27 -10.02 -9.42
N ILE A 214 10.87 -8.93 -9.89
CA ILE A 214 12.31 -8.87 -10.19
C ILE A 214 12.94 -7.77 -9.32
N GLY A 215 13.97 -8.12 -8.56
CA GLY A 215 14.68 -7.21 -7.68
C GLY A 215 14.13 -7.21 -6.25
N PRO A 216 14.45 -6.18 -5.46
CA PRO A 216 14.02 -6.11 -4.07
C PRO A 216 12.54 -5.73 -3.97
N LEU A 217 11.83 -6.39 -3.07
CA LEU A 217 10.45 -6.06 -2.69
C LEU A 217 10.46 -5.14 -1.47
N PHE A 218 10.26 -3.86 -1.70
CA PHE A 218 10.17 -2.81 -0.68
C PHE A 218 9.06 -1.83 -1.05
N PHE A 219 8.78 -0.87 -0.19
CA PHE A 219 7.69 0.10 -0.36
C PHE A 219 7.56 0.66 -1.80
N GLY A 220 8.69 1.07 -2.42
CA GLY A 220 8.67 1.69 -3.76
C GLY A 220 8.48 0.71 -4.92
N SER A 221 8.76 -0.59 -4.74
CA SER A 221 8.65 -1.60 -5.79
C SER A 221 7.35 -2.41 -5.72
N VAL A 222 6.74 -2.47 -4.56
CA VAL A 222 5.52 -3.25 -4.31
C VAL A 222 4.30 -2.63 -4.98
N GLU A 223 4.18 -1.31 -4.97
CA GLU A 223 3.02 -0.62 -5.54
C GLU A 223 2.82 -0.92 -7.04
N PRO A 224 3.86 -0.77 -7.90
CA PRO A 224 3.76 -1.17 -9.30
C PRO A 224 3.46 -2.65 -9.50
N MET A 225 3.95 -3.53 -8.60
CA MET A 225 3.66 -4.96 -8.64
C MET A 225 2.16 -5.23 -8.44
N ILE A 226 1.58 -4.66 -7.40
CA ILE A 226 0.17 -4.83 -7.09
C ILE A 226 -0.70 -4.21 -8.19
N GLU A 227 -0.34 -3.03 -8.70
CA GLU A 227 -1.06 -2.39 -9.80
C GLU A 227 -1.04 -3.26 -11.07
N SER A 228 0.10 -3.84 -11.41
CA SER A 228 0.23 -4.79 -12.51
C SER A 228 -0.66 -6.01 -12.32
N TYR A 229 -0.74 -6.54 -11.09
CA TYR A 229 -1.58 -7.68 -10.78
C TYR A 229 -3.08 -7.36 -10.84
N ILE A 230 -3.52 -6.22 -10.32
CA ILE A 230 -4.94 -5.82 -10.34
C ILE A 230 -5.48 -5.63 -11.77
N ARG A 231 -4.63 -5.22 -12.70
CA ARG A 231 -4.99 -5.04 -14.12
C ARG A 231 -5.10 -6.36 -14.89
N THR A 232 -4.75 -7.50 -14.29
CA THR A 232 -4.86 -8.79 -14.96
C THR A 232 -6.29 -9.30 -14.98
N LYS A 233 -6.60 -10.12 -16.00
CA LYS A 233 -7.89 -10.82 -16.11
C LYS A 233 -8.09 -11.74 -14.90
N GLU A 234 -9.34 -12.06 -14.61
CA GLU A 234 -9.71 -13.04 -13.59
C GLU A 234 -9.01 -14.39 -13.88
N HIS A 235 -8.56 -15.06 -12.84
CA HIS A 235 -7.81 -16.29 -12.92
C HIS A 235 -8.09 -17.17 -11.70
N GLU A 236 -7.96 -18.47 -11.90
CA GLU A 236 -8.20 -19.49 -10.87
C GLU A 236 -6.91 -19.91 -10.15
N LEU A 237 -5.76 -19.79 -10.84
CA LEU A 237 -4.46 -20.14 -10.30
C LEU A 237 -3.47 -19.01 -10.46
N LEU A 238 -2.80 -18.66 -9.37
CA LEU A 238 -1.71 -17.69 -9.30
C LEU A 238 -0.41 -18.38 -8.88
N ILE A 239 0.59 -18.37 -9.74
CA ILE A 239 1.94 -18.83 -9.42
C ILE A 239 2.78 -17.61 -9.06
N VAL A 240 3.32 -17.58 -7.85
CA VAL A 240 4.22 -16.54 -7.38
C VAL A 240 5.64 -17.06 -7.41
N ASP A 241 6.42 -16.61 -8.41
CA ASP A 241 7.82 -17.01 -8.59
C ASP A 241 8.77 -15.99 -7.96
N LEU A 242 9.38 -16.34 -6.86
CA LEU A 242 10.30 -15.47 -6.11
C LEU A 242 11.79 -15.66 -6.47
N THR A 243 12.10 -16.38 -7.58
CA THR A 243 13.49 -16.64 -8.03
C THR A 243 14.33 -15.38 -8.12
N LYS A 244 13.77 -14.30 -8.66
CA LYS A 244 14.48 -13.05 -8.94
C LYS A 244 14.31 -12.00 -7.84
N VAL A 245 13.74 -12.36 -6.71
CA VAL A 245 13.63 -11.48 -5.56
C VAL A 245 14.93 -11.54 -4.75
N SER A 246 15.64 -10.43 -4.66
CA SER A 246 16.91 -10.34 -3.95
C SER A 246 16.75 -10.13 -2.46
N MET A 247 15.75 -9.37 -2.05
CA MET A 247 15.37 -9.14 -0.66
C MET A 247 13.89 -8.75 -0.54
N ILE A 248 13.35 -8.93 0.64
CA ILE A 248 12.02 -8.48 1.00
C ILE A 248 12.09 -7.73 2.34
N ASP A 249 11.51 -6.52 2.39
CA ASP A 249 11.32 -5.82 3.66
C ASP A 249 9.93 -6.12 4.24
N LEU A 250 9.67 -5.60 5.44
CA LEU A 250 8.39 -5.81 6.11
C LEU A 250 7.19 -5.28 5.30
N THR A 251 7.38 -4.14 4.62
CA THR A 251 6.34 -3.55 3.75
C THR A 251 6.07 -4.42 2.53
N GLY A 252 7.12 -4.93 1.89
CA GLY A 252 7.03 -5.87 0.78
C GLY A 252 6.34 -7.17 1.18
N ALA A 253 6.66 -7.68 2.36
CA ALA A 253 6.07 -8.90 2.89
C ALA A 253 4.57 -8.72 3.20
N PHE A 254 4.18 -7.65 3.89
CA PHE A 254 2.75 -7.37 4.14
C PHE A 254 1.95 -7.14 2.85
N ALA A 255 2.52 -6.45 1.88
CA ALA A 255 1.84 -6.22 0.63
C ALA A 255 1.65 -7.51 -0.19
N LEU A 256 2.63 -8.42 -0.15
CA LEU A 256 2.50 -9.75 -0.73
C LEU A 256 1.44 -10.57 0.03
N GLU A 257 1.42 -10.50 1.36
CA GLU A 257 0.39 -11.13 2.18
C GLU A 257 -1.02 -10.64 1.85
N ASP A 258 -1.21 -9.32 1.76
CA ASP A 258 -2.50 -8.72 1.40
C ASP A 258 -2.95 -9.12 0.00
N LEU A 259 -2.02 -9.20 -0.98
CA LEU A 259 -2.29 -9.70 -2.32
C LEU A 259 -2.79 -11.15 -2.28
N ILE A 260 -2.08 -12.01 -1.54
CA ILE A 260 -2.44 -13.42 -1.37
C ILE A 260 -3.81 -13.57 -0.71
N LYS A 261 -4.05 -12.90 0.42
CA LYS A 261 -5.34 -12.93 1.13
C LYS A 261 -6.51 -12.48 0.24
N ASN A 262 -6.28 -11.44 -0.56
CA ASN A 262 -7.29 -10.94 -1.48
C ASN A 262 -7.57 -11.92 -2.64
N SER A 263 -6.55 -12.61 -3.12
CA SER A 263 -6.68 -13.63 -4.16
C SER A 263 -7.43 -14.87 -3.65
N ILE A 264 -7.10 -15.32 -2.44
CA ILE A 264 -7.83 -16.43 -1.79
C ILE A 264 -9.31 -16.08 -1.60
N LYS A 265 -9.64 -14.85 -1.20
CA LYS A 265 -11.04 -14.40 -1.09
C LYS A 265 -11.80 -14.45 -2.42
N LYS A 266 -11.09 -14.39 -3.55
CA LYS A 266 -11.65 -14.53 -4.91
C LYS A 266 -11.65 -15.98 -5.42
N ASN A 267 -11.41 -16.96 -4.54
CA ASN A 267 -11.27 -18.38 -4.85
C ASN A 267 -10.11 -18.71 -5.80
N THR A 268 -9.05 -17.89 -5.81
CA THR A 268 -7.83 -18.17 -6.57
C THR A 268 -6.92 -19.09 -5.76
N GLU A 269 -6.52 -20.21 -6.34
CA GLU A 269 -5.47 -21.08 -5.80
C GLU A 269 -4.11 -20.42 -5.96
N ILE A 270 -3.23 -20.52 -4.95
CA ILE A 270 -1.92 -19.86 -4.97
C ILE A 270 -0.82 -20.88 -4.77
N LEU A 271 0.19 -20.82 -5.64
CA LEU A 271 1.41 -21.62 -5.54
C LEU A 271 2.61 -20.69 -5.43
N ILE A 272 3.37 -20.79 -4.34
CA ILE A 272 4.60 -20.01 -4.16
C ILE A 272 5.81 -20.91 -4.42
N THR A 273 6.70 -20.47 -5.30
CA THR A 273 7.83 -21.25 -5.73
C THR A 273 9.14 -20.47 -5.71
N ASN A 274 10.25 -21.21 -5.68
CA ASN A 274 11.60 -20.67 -5.80
C ASN A 274 11.97 -19.61 -4.75
N ILE A 275 11.68 -19.88 -3.49
CA ILE A 275 11.90 -18.96 -2.40
C ILE A 275 13.37 -19.05 -1.92
N ASN A 276 14.04 -17.89 -1.82
CA ASN A 276 15.35 -17.81 -1.19
C ASN A 276 15.25 -18.08 0.32
N PRO A 277 16.16 -18.86 0.97
CA PRO A 277 16.10 -19.18 2.40
C PRO A 277 16.00 -17.97 3.34
N LYS A 278 16.55 -16.82 2.96
CA LYS A 278 16.39 -15.57 3.76
C LYS A 278 14.97 -15.03 3.69
N ILE A 279 14.37 -15.06 2.50
CA ILE A 279 13.00 -14.61 2.25
C ILE A 279 12.02 -15.59 2.88
N GLU A 280 12.29 -16.88 2.77
CA GLU A 280 11.46 -17.94 3.35
C GLU A 280 11.26 -17.75 4.85
N ARG A 281 12.32 -17.45 5.60
CA ARG A 281 12.21 -17.14 7.04
C ARG A 281 11.29 -15.96 7.33
N ILE A 282 11.43 -14.86 6.57
CA ILE A 282 10.59 -13.67 6.74
C ILE A 282 9.13 -14.01 6.46
N LEU A 283 8.86 -14.77 5.40
CA LEU A 283 7.51 -15.18 5.04
C LEU A 283 6.91 -16.15 6.07
N GLN A 284 7.70 -17.11 6.59
CA GLN A 284 7.26 -18.01 7.66
C GLN A 284 6.97 -17.26 8.96
N ASP A 285 7.78 -16.25 9.30
CA ASP A 285 7.55 -15.38 10.46
C ASP A 285 6.22 -14.61 10.36
N LEU A 286 5.69 -14.43 9.15
CA LEU A 286 4.40 -13.81 8.85
C LEU A 286 3.25 -14.82 8.73
N ASP A 287 3.47 -16.09 9.10
CA ASP A 287 2.48 -17.17 8.96
C ASP A 287 1.97 -17.37 7.50
N PHE A 288 2.80 -17.05 6.49
CA PHE A 288 2.44 -17.23 5.07
C PHE A 288 2.10 -18.67 4.73
N ASP A 289 2.83 -19.62 5.30
CA ASP A 289 2.59 -21.06 5.16
C ASP A 289 1.16 -21.45 5.58
N ARG A 290 0.65 -20.83 6.63
CA ARG A 290 -0.74 -21.03 7.10
C ARG A 290 -1.77 -20.38 6.19
N ASN A 291 -1.47 -19.19 5.65
CA ASN A 291 -2.39 -18.44 4.80
C ASN A 291 -2.57 -19.07 3.42
N VAL A 292 -1.52 -19.68 2.87
CA VAL A 292 -1.49 -20.30 1.54
C VAL A 292 -1.76 -21.81 1.61
N GLY A 293 -1.56 -22.42 2.77
CA GLY A 293 -1.51 -23.85 2.96
C GLY A 293 -0.11 -24.42 2.77
N VAL A 294 0.32 -25.30 3.65
CA VAL A 294 1.70 -25.85 3.67
C VAL A 294 2.05 -26.56 2.35
N SER A 295 1.09 -27.20 1.69
CA SER A 295 1.28 -27.89 0.41
C SER A 295 1.57 -26.93 -0.76
N ASN A 296 1.16 -25.66 -0.64
CA ASN A 296 1.23 -24.66 -1.69
C ASN A 296 2.37 -23.64 -1.47
N PHE A 297 3.07 -23.78 -0.35
CA PHE A 297 4.22 -22.95 0.01
C PHE A 297 5.53 -23.65 -0.34
N HIS A 298 6.43 -22.96 -1.04
CA HIS A 298 7.71 -23.49 -1.53
C HIS A 298 7.55 -24.74 -2.44
N VAL A 299 6.60 -24.67 -3.36
CA VAL A 299 6.31 -25.78 -4.29
C VAL A 299 7.42 -25.88 -5.34
N SER A 300 7.93 -27.10 -5.57
CA SER A 300 8.94 -27.30 -6.60
C SER A 300 8.33 -27.24 -8.01
N LYS A 301 9.13 -26.82 -9.01
CA LYS A 301 8.73 -26.83 -10.41
C LYS A 301 8.24 -28.23 -10.85
N LYS A 302 8.86 -29.29 -10.35
CA LYS A 302 8.48 -30.69 -10.65
C LYS A 302 7.06 -31.03 -10.19
N THR A 303 6.58 -30.39 -9.15
CA THR A 303 5.23 -30.59 -8.61
C THR A 303 4.21 -29.71 -9.35
N ILE A 304 4.63 -28.52 -9.81
CA ILE A 304 3.76 -27.59 -10.52
C ILE A 304 3.46 -28.08 -11.94
N MET A 305 4.46 -28.60 -12.66
CA MET A 305 4.31 -29.01 -14.06
C MET A 305 3.17 -29.99 -14.31
N PRO A 306 3.01 -31.09 -13.56
CA PRO A 306 1.89 -32.01 -13.77
C PRO A 306 0.50 -31.39 -13.56
N ILE A 307 0.39 -30.41 -12.65
CA ILE A 307 -0.86 -29.67 -12.43
C ILE A 307 -1.21 -28.83 -13.65
N LEU A 308 -0.22 -28.17 -14.23
CA LEU A 308 -0.37 -27.34 -15.42
C LEU A 308 -0.68 -28.16 -16.67
N GLU A 309 0.03 -29.26 -16.89
CA GLU A 309 -0.22 -30.19 -17.99
C GLU A 309 -1.64 -30.76 -17.96
N LYS A 310 -2.11 -31.18 -16.78
CA LYS A 310 -3.47 -31.67 -16.61
C LYS A 310 -4.53 -30.63 -16.93
N ARG A 311 -4.32 -29.36 -16.53
CA ARG A 311 -5.24 -28.25 -16.84
C ARG A 311 -5.20 -27.89 -18.33
N TYR A 312 -4.04 -27.92 -18.95
CA TYR A 312 -3.86 -27.71 -20.38
C TYR A 312 -4.57 -28.80 -21.20
N ASP A 313 -4.37 -30.08 -20.87
CA ASP A 313 -5.02 -31.22 -21.53
C ASP A 313 -6.54 -31.17 -21.40
N PHE A 314 -7.06 -30.74 -20.27
CA PHE A 314 -8.49 -30.57 -20.06
C PHE A 314 -9.09 -29.52 -21.00
N LEU A 315 -8.43 -28.38 -21.18
CA LEU A 315 -8.89 -27.32 -22.07
C LEU A 315 -8.75 -27.70 -23.55
N SER A 316 -7.64 -28.33 -23.93
CA SER A 316 -7.42 -28.80 -25.31
C SER A 316 -8.50 -29.81 -25.75
N ARG A 317 -9.00 -30.66 -24.82
CA ARG A 317 -10.11 -31.60 -25.09
C ARG A 317 -11.48 -30.94 -25.10
N SER A 318 -11.66 -29.79 -24.47
CA SER A 318 -12.95 -29.10 -24.44
C SER A 318 -13.19 -28.20 -25.65
N GLN A 319 -12.17 -27.94 -26.45
CA GLN A 319 -12.24 -27.14 -27.69
C GLN A 319 -12.30 -28.02 -28.96
N LEU A 320 -12.11 -29.33 -28.83
CA LEU A 320 -12.36 -30.35 -29.86
C LEU A 320 -13.79 -30.88 -29.74
#